data_d8d8c27b21adb7dadff6c1bf044ed040
#
_entry.id   d8d8c27b21adb7dadff6c1bf044ed040
#
_cell.length_a   1.000
_cell.length_b   1.000
_cell.length_c   1.000
_cell.angle_alpha   90.00
_cell.angle_beta   90.00
_cell.angle_gamma   90.00
#
_symmetry.space_group_name_H-M   'P 1'
#
loop_
_entity.id
_entity.type
_entity.pdbx_description
1 polymer ?
#
loop_
_entity_poly.entity_id
_entity_poly.type
_entity_poly.pdbx_seq_one_letter_code
_entity_poly.pdbx_strand_id
1 'polypeptide(L)'
;AFKVYFDGHEKDVFRTFFGSLGVTRKFGENTSLSLIASAFNTREQEKYDIQGQYWLTQTETSENLGVGTYFQHTRNYLKAHVESAKLLFKTKQKKHDIEAAFTYKWEHINENSVEYEMRDSSKYSIPHTGKDLYMIYSMRAKNTLTANRIEAYAQDTYRFTGSAGKTLYTLNYGVRLAYWSFTKETILSPRLSLGIIPAFNDNITMRFATGLYYQAPFFKEIRDTTTVNGITYASLNRKAKSQRSIHFIAGFDYRFKMNNRPFKFTAEAYYKALGNLVPYSVNNVKVVYYGDNMCSGHAAGLDLKLFGEFVPGTDSWVSLSLMNTSMKLNGKSIPLPTDQRYAVNMFFTDYFPGTTRWKMSLKLALADGLPFSAPHRELESNVFRAPAYKRADIGLNYRIIDNNDRHNKRNPIRNLWVGAECLNLLGINNVNSYYWITDVTGQQYAVPNYLTGRQINVKVSVDF
;
A
#
# COMPACT_ATOMS: atom_id res chain seq x y z
N ALA A 1 -22.72 23.66 -12.28
CA ALA A 1 -22.95 22.22 -11.98
C ALA A 1 -22.23 21.36 -13.02
N PHE A 2 -21.73 20.21 -12.60
CA PHE A 2 -21.11 19.23 -13.48
C PHE A 2 -21.95 17.95 -13.48
N LYS A 3 -22.30 17.48 -14.66
CA LYS A 3 -23.09 16.24 -14.88
C LYS A 3 -22.37 15.38 -15.88
N VAL A 4 -22.31 14.08 -15.62
CA VAL A 4 -21.75 13.10 -16.54
C VAL A 4 -22.78 12.00 -16.75
N TYR A 5 -23.02 11.65 -18.00
CA TYR A 5 -23.83 10.52 -18.39
C TYR A 5 -22.92 9.47 -19.01
N PHE A 6 -22.99 8.26 -18.51
CA PHE A 6 -22.22 7.12 -18.99
C PHE A 6 -23.14 6.10 -19.65
N ASP A 7 -22.68 5.58 -20.78
CA ASP A 7 -23.22 4.38 -21.40
C ASP A 7 -22.05 3.48 -21.80
N GLY A 8 -22.23 2.17 -21.64
CA GLY A 8 -21.18 1.25 -22.00
C GLY A 8 -21.15 -0.03 -21.20
N HIS A 9 -20.12 -0.80 -21.43
CA HIS A 9 -19.93 -2.10 -20.80
C HIS A 9 -18.50 -2.25 -20.29
N GLU A 10 -18.37 -2.69 -19.02
CA GLU A 10 -17.11 -3.02 -18.39
C GLU A 10 -17.13 -4.45 -17.89
N LYS A 11 -16.04 -5.18 -18.10
CA LYS A 11 -15.87 -6.53 -17.59
C LYS A 11 -14.43 -6.76 -17.16
N ASP A 12 -14.26 -6.89 -15.86
CA ASP A 12 -13.00 -7.23 -15.21
C ASP A 12 -13.03 -8.66 -14.71
N VAL A 13 -11.97 -9.39 -15.00
CA VAL A 13 -11.81 -10.77 -14.54
C VAL A 13 -10.41 -10.95 -13.98
N PHE A 14 -10.34 -11.28 -12.70
CA PHE A 14 -9.11 -11.62 -11.99
C PHE A 14 -9.23 -13.07 -11.50
N ARG A 15 -8.34 -13.94 -11.98
CA ARG A 15 -8.27 -15.33 -11.55
C ARG A 15 -6.86 -15.64 -11.11
N THR A 16 -6.72 -15.98 -9.84
CA THR A 16 -5.44 -16.35 -9.26
C THR A 16 -5.51 -17.74 -8.68
N PHE A 17 -4.51 -18.55 -9.02
CA PHE A 17 -4.27 -19.85 -8.41
C PHE A 17 -2.90 -19.84 -7.75
N PHE A 18 -2.84 -20.28 -6.50
CA PHE A 18 -1.61 -20.44 -5.76
C PHE A 18 -1.59 -21.81 -5.07
N GLY A 19 -0.48 -22.52 -5.19
CA GLY A 19 -0.23 -23.75 -4.49
C GLY A 19 1.17 -23.76 -3.89
N SER A 20 1.33 -24.34 -2.70
CA SER A 20 2.62 -24.49 -2.05
C SER A 20 2.69 -25.84 -1.32
N LEU A 21 3.84 -26.51 -1.44
CA LEU A 21 4.16 -27.74 -0.73
C LEU A 21 5.49 -27.55 0.00
N GLY A 22 5.52 -27.87 1.30
CA GLY A 22 6.71 -27.74 2.13
C GLY A 22 7.01 -29.05 2.85
N VAL A 23 8.27 -29.48 2.81
CA VAL A 23 8.78 -30.62 3.57
C VAL A 23 9.89 -30.13 4.49
N THR A 24 9.76 -30.40 5.78
CA THR A 24 10.74 -30.02 6.80
C THR A 24 11.30 -31.24 7.48
N ARG A 25 12.62 -31.37 7.48
CA ARG A 25 13.36 -32.36 8.26
C ARG A 25 14.02 -31.67 9.45
N LYS A 26 13.78 -32.18 10.64
CA LYS A 26 14.46 -31.77 11.87
C LYS A 26 15.66 -32.64 12.11
N PHE A 27 16.80 -32.06 12.48
CA PHE A 27 18.04 -32.70 12.89
C PHE A 27 18.25 -32.36 14.36
N GLY A 28 17.64 -33.18 15.23
CA GLY A 28 17.51 -32.84 16.66
C GLY A 28 16.52 -31.74 16.95
N GLU A 29 16.62 -31.11 18.13
CA GLU A 29 15.67 -30.09 18.59
C GLU A 29 15.94 -28.70 17.99
N ASN A 30 17.17 -28.43 17.61
CA ASN A 30 17.63 -27.08 17.32
C ASN A 30 17.88 -26.80 15.84
N THR A 31 17.91 -27.84 15.01
CA THR A 31 18.28 -27.66 13.59
C THR A 31 17.19 -28.21 12.67
N SER A 32 16.86 -27.47 11.63
CA SER A 32 15.90 -27.90 10.62
C SER A 32 16.31 -27.46 9.23
N LEU A 33 15.94 -28.27 8.25
CA LEU A 33 16.06 -27.97 6.83
C LEU A 33 14.68 -28.14 6.19
N SER A 34 14.22 -27.10 5.49
CA SER A 34 12.93 -27.10 4.81
C SER A 34 13.13 -26.89 3.31
N LEU A 35 12.48 -27.72 2.51
CA LEU A 35 12.33 -27.53 1.08
C LEU A 35 10.88 -27.09 0.83
N ILE A 36 10.70 -25.94 0.18
CA ILE A 36 9.38 -25.36 -0.12
C ILE A 36 9.31 -25.12 -1.62
N ALA A 37 8.36 -25.75 -2.29
CA ALA A 37 8.03 -25.49 -3.68
C ALA A 37 6.68 -24.76 -3.77
N SER A 38 6.57 -23.77 -4.64
CA SER A 38 5.31 -23.08 -4.85
C SER A 38 5.12 -22.71 -6.32
N ALA A 39 3.85 -22.65 -6.72
CA ALA A 39 3.44 -22.20 -8.04
C ALA A 39 2.33 -21.15 -7.88
N PHE A 40 2.47 -20.06 -8.61
CA PHE A 40 1.52 -18.96 -8.69
C PHE A 40 1.14 -18.76 -10.15
N ASN A 41 -0.14 -18.66 -10.42
CA ASN A 41 -0.65 -18.33 -11.75
C ASN A 41 -1.76 -17.29 -11.61
N THR A 42 -1.66 -16.19 -12.34
CA THR A 42 -2.72 -15.20 -12.40
C THR A 42 -3.07 -14.88 -13.85
N ARG A 43 -4.35 -14.64 -14.07
CA ARG A 43 -4.89 -14.12 -15.32
C ARG A 43 -5.75 -12.93 -15.01
N GLU A 44 -5.35 -11.79 -15.54
CA GLU A 44 -6.07 -10.53 -15.41
C GLU A 44 -6.60 -10.13 -16.77
N GLN A 45 -7.83 -9.68 -16.81
CA GLN A 45 -8.50 -9.21 -18.00
C GLN A 45 -9.33 -8.00 -17.61
N GLU A 46 -9.11 -6.90 -18.30
CA GLU A 46 -9.86 -5.66 -18.21
C GLU A 46 -10.38 -5.31 -19.59
N LYS A 47 -11.69 -5.20 -19.72
CA LYS A 47 -12.36 -4.87 -20.97
C LYS A 47 -13.44 -3.85 -20.72
N TYR A 48 -13.37 -2.73 -21.38
CA TYR A 48 -14.48 -1.80 -21.40
C TYR A 48 -14.58 -1.05 -22.71
N ASP A 49 -15.81 -0.69 -23.03
CA ASP A 49 -16.20 0.29 -24.05
C ASP A 49 -17.15 1.24 -23.33
N ILE A 50 -16.69 2.45 -23.04
CA ILE A 50 -17.43 3.44 -22.28
C ILE A 50 -17.54 4.71 -23.11
N GLN A 51 -18.77 5.12 -23.36
CA GLN A 51 -19.09 6.43 -23.91
C GLN A 51 -19.60 7.32 -22.78
N GLY A 52 -19.06 8.53 -22.67
CA GLY A 52 -19.51 9.50 -21.70
C GLY A 52 -19.82 10.83 -22.35
N GLN A 53 -20.84 11.50 -21.83
CA GLN A 53 -21.13 12.89 -22.10
C GLN A 53 -21.02 13.68 -20.82
N TYR A 54 -20.32 14.80 -20.83
CA TYR A 54 -20.22 15.69 -19.70
C TYR A 54 -20.72 17.07 -20.03
N TRP A 55 -21.39 17.66 -19.03
CA TRP A 55 -22.01 18.98 -19.08
C TRP A 55 -21.49 19.80 -17.95
N LEU A 56 -20.93 20.96 -18.24
CA LEU A 56 -20.53 21.96 -17.28
C LEU A 56 -21.48 23.16 -17.39
N THR A 57 -22.21 23.44 -16.32
CA THR A 57 -23.18 24.53 -16.28
C THR A 57 -22.82 25.47 -15.13
N GLN A 58 -22.78 26.76 -15.40
CA GLN A 58 -22.63 27.76 -14.37
C GLN A 58 -23.90 27.79 -13.49
N THR A 59 -23.73 27.76 -12.17
CA THR A 59 -24.84 27.56 -11.25
C THR A 59 -25.74 28.82 -11.14
N GLU A 60 -25.14 29.99 -11.32
CA GLU A 60 -25.83 31.29 -11.17
C GLU A 60 -26.60 31.71 -12.40
N THR A 61 -26.03 31.47 -13.59
CA THR A 61 -26.62 31.90 -14.85
C THR A 61 -27.34 30.81 -15.61
N SER A 62 -27.14 29.53 -15.20
CA SER A 62 -27.59 28.34 -15.93
C SER A 62 -27.02 28.22 -17.35
N GLU A 63 -25.98 28.97 -17.67
CA GLU A 63 -25.28 28.87 -18.95
C GLU A 63 -24.46 27.60 -19.03
N ASN A 64 -24.51 26.95 -20.18
CA ASN A 64 -23.65 25.79 -20.46
C ASN A 64 -22.24 26.29 -20.81
N LEU A 65 -21.28 25.99 -19.92
CA LEU A 65 -19.87 26.35 -20.09
C LEU A 65 -19.11 25.30 -20.93
N GLY A 66 -19.72 24.15 -21.19
CA GLY A 66 -19.12 23.14 -22.03
C GLY A 66 -19.93 21.85 -22.01
N VAL A 67 -19.96 21.22 -23.18
CA VAL A 67 -20.49 19.88 -23.41
C VAL A 67 -19.39 19.11 -24.11
N GLY A 68 -19.08 17.91 -23.66
CA GLY A 68 -18.09 17.09 -24.30
C GLY A 68 -18.50 15.62 -24.33
N THR A 69 -18.10 14.94 -25.36
CA THR A 69 -18.27 13.49 -25.52
C THR A 69 -16.92 12.84 -25.58
N TYR A 70 -16.76 11.73 -24.87
CA TYR A 70 -15.58 10.89 -24.97
C TYR A 70 -15.98 9.44 -25.16
N PHE A 71 -15.08 8.69 -25.78
CA PHE A 71 -15.17 7.25 -25.92
C PHE A 71 -13.86 6.62 -25.48
N GLN A 72 -13.94 5.66 -24.57
CA GLN A 72 -12.79 4.89 -24.07
C GLN A 72 -12.94 3.43 -24.46
N HIS A 73 -11.89 2.88 -25.03
CA HIS A 73 -11.78 1.47 -25.35
C HIS A 73 -10.57 0.85 -24.69
N THR A 74 -10.78 -0.27 -24.00
CA THR A 74 -9.69 -1.01 -23.36
C THR A 74 -9.86 -2.51 -23.55
N ARG A 75 -8.76 -3.16 -23.89
CA ARG A 75 -8.63 -4.62 -24.01
C ARG A 75 -7.28 -5.03 -23.44
N ASN A 76 -7.22 -5.13 -22.13
CA ASN A 76 -6.00 -5.46 -21.41
C ASN A 76 -6.04 -6.90 -20.92
N TYR A 77 -4.97 -7.63 -21.23
CA TYR A 77 -4.78 -9.01 -20.81
C TYR A 77 -3.38 -9.16 -20.23
N LEU A 78 -3.31 -9.66 -19.02
CA LEU A 78 -2.08 -10.05 -18.37
C LEU A 78 -2.18 -11.49 -17.89
N LYS A 79 -1.15 -12.29 -18.20
CA LYS A 79 -0.98 -13.63 -17.63
C LYS A 79 0.39 -13.69 -16.99
N ALA A 80 0.45 -14.06 -15.73
CA ALA A 80 1.70 -14.27 -15.04
C ALA A 80 1.75 -15.68 -14.44
N HIS A 81 2.85 -16.35 -14.64
CA HIS A 81 3.15 -17.65 -14.08
C HIS A 81 4.51 -17.58 -13.37
N VAL A 82 4.54 -17.98 -12.10
CA VAL A 82 5.75 -17.95 -11.29
C VAL A 82 5.88 -19.26 -10.54
N GLU A 83 7.00 -19.94 -10.72
CA GLU A 83 7.37 -21.11 -9.95
C GLU A 83 8.55 -20.77 -9.04
N SER A 84 8.55 -21.30 -7.83
CA SER A 84 9.69 -21.12 -6.94
C SER A 84 10.03 -22.37 -6.13
N ALA A 85 11.32 -22.55 -5.89
CA ALA A 85 11.85 -23.53 -4.97
C ALA A 85 12.75 -22.82 -3.96
N LYS A 86 12.49 -23.04 -2.67
CA LYS A 86 13.24 -22.44 -1.56
C LYS A 86 13.79 -23.54 -0.65
N LEU A 87 15.09 -23.49 -0.41
CA LEU A 87 15.76 -24.26 0.63
C LEU A 87 16.01 -23.34 1.82
N LEU A 88 15.52 -23.71 3.01
CA LEU A 88 15.61 -22.93 4.22
C LEU A 88 16.26 -23.75 5.32
N PHE A 89 17.40 -23.27 5.81
CA PHE A 89 18.14 -23.84 6.95
C PHE A 89 17.96 -22.96 8.17
N LYS A 90 17.65 -23.55 9.32
CA LYS A 90 17.56 -22.89 10.62
C LYS A 90 18.28 -23.68 11.66
N THR A 91 19.05 -23.02 12.53
CA THR A 91 19.69 -23.65 13.68
C THR A 91 19.78 -22.68 14.84
N LYS A 92 19.54 -23.21 16.05
CA LYS A 92 19.71 -22.48 17.32
C LYS A 92 20.87 -23.09 18.09
N GLN A 93 21.90 -22.31 18.33
CA GLN A 93 23.09 -22.74 19.05
C GLN A 93 23.43 -21.76 20.17
N LYS A 94 23.19 -22.13 21.44
CA LYS A 94 23.46 -21.29 22.61
C LYS A 94 22.82 -19.90 22.47
N LYS A 95 23.62 -18.91 22.10
CA LYS A 95 23.24 -17.50 21.98
C LYS A 95 22.88 -17.08 20.54
N HIS A 96 23.06 -17.97 19.58
CA HIS A 96 22.89 -17.71 18.16
C HIS A 96 21.61 -18.36 17.61
N ASP A 97 20.90 -17.66 16.76
CA ASP A 97 19.74 -18.15 16.01
C ASP A 97 20.00 -17.84 14.54
N ILE A 98 20.57 -18.82 13.85
CA ILE A 98 21.07 -18.67 12.47
C ILE A 98 20.01 -19.16 11.50
N GLU A 99 19.76 -18.34 10.49
CA GLU A 99 18.87 -18.67 9.38
C GLU A 99 19.56 -18.37 8.07
N ALA A 100 19.54 -19.34 7.14
CA ALA A 100 20.05 -19.18 5.78
C ALA A 100 19.05 -19.76 4.79
N ALA A 101 18.89 -19.11 3.64
CA ALA A 101 18.05 -19.65 2.60
C ALA A 101 18.61 -19.39 1.21
N PHE A 102 18.28 -20.29 0.31
CA PHE A 102 18.46 -20.15 -1.13
C PHE A 102 17.10 -20.30 -1.81
N THR A 103 16.78 -19.39 -2.73
CA THR A 103 15.52 -19.39 -3.46
C THR A 103 15.81 -19.22 -4.96
N TYR A 104 15.26 -20.12 -5.75
CA TYR A 104 15.19 -19.97 -7.19
C TYR A 104 13.74 -19.71 -7.59
N LYS A 105 13.52 -18.74 -8.50
CA LYS A 105 12.20 -18.43 -9.08
C LYS A 105 12.34 -18.35 -10.59
N TRP A 106 11.41 -18.97 -11.28
CA TRP A 106 11.18 -18.80 -12.70
C TRP A 106 9.88 -18.01 -12.87
N GLU A 107 9.91 -16.98 -13.70
CA GLU A 107 8.77 -16.11 -13.97
C GLU A 107 8.54 -15.96 -15.47
N HIS A 108 7.27 -16.06 -15.86
CA HIS A 108 6.83 -15.89 -17.23
C HIS A 108 5.58 -15.01 -17.24
N ILE A 109 5.68 -13.83 -17.85
CA ILE A 109 4.61 -12.83 -17.89
C ILE A 109 4.34 -12.47 -19.33
N ASN A 110 3.08 -12.57 -19.76
CA ASN A 110 2.59 -12.16 -21.06
C ASN A 110 1.59 -11.03 -20.92
N GLU A 111 1.80 -9.95 -21.64
CA GLU A 111 0.93 -8.81 -21.75
C GLU A 111 0.46 -8.61 -23.18
N ASN A 112 -0.83 -8.34 -23.33
CA ASN A 112 -1.41 -7.85 -24.56
C ASN A 112 -2.43 -6.77 -24.21
N SER A 113 -2.11 -5.52 -24.53
CA SER A 113 -2.93 -4.37 -24.18
C SER A 113 -3.19 -3.51 -25.39
N VAL A 114 -4.44 -3.12 -25.57
CA VAL A 114 -4.89 -2.14 -26.56
C VAL A 114 -5.81 -1.16 -25.83
N GLU A 115 -5.40 0.07 -25.79
CA GLU A 115 -6.19 1.16 -25.20
C GLU A 115 -6.26 2.31 -26.18
N TYR A 116 -7.41 2.95 -26.29
CA TYR A 116 -7.52 4.25 -26.94
C TYR A 116 -8.65 5.08 -26.34
N GLU A 117 -8.49 6.38 -26.42
CA GLU A 117 -9.48 7.37 -26.01
C GLU A 117 -9.70 8.36 -27.15
N MET A 118 -10.97 8.60 -27.44
CA MET A 118 -11.41 9.58 -28.42
C MET A 118 -12.24 10.64 -27.71
N ARG A 119 -12.11 11.88 -28.14
CA ARG A 119 -12.92 13.01 -27.66
C ARG A 119 -13.37 13.86 -28.83
N ASP A 120 -14.51 14.53 -28.65
CA ASP A 120 -15.06 15.49 -29.61
C ASP A 120 -14.31 16.84 -29.62
N SER A 121 -13.46 17.07 -28.62
CA SER A 121 -12.59 18.25 -28.55
C SER A 121 -11.13 17.82 -28.40
N SER A 122 -10.25 18.42 -29.21
CA SER A 122 -8.84 18.06 -29.27
C SER A 122 -8.04 18.41 -28.02
N LYS A 123 -8.58 19.22 -27.11
CA LYS A 123 -7.84 19.69 -25.95
C LYS A 123 -8.64 19.85 -24.67
N TYR A 124 -9.77 19.28 -24.46
CA TYR A 124 -10.62 19.54 -23.29
C TYR A 124 -11.89 20.27 -23.68
N SER A 125 -13.06 19.79 -23.47
CA SER A 125 -14.38 20.41 -23.48
C SER A 125 -14.53 21.69 -24.31
N ILE A 126 -13.71 21.94 -25.28
CA ILE A 126 -13.84 23.12 -26.16
C ILE A 126 -15.06 22.89 -27.03
N PRO A 127 -15.92 23.89 -27.27
CA PRO A 127 -17.01 23.76 -28.21
C PRO A 127 -16.44 23.29 -29.53
N HIS A 128 -16.84 22.12 -29.90
CA HIS A 128 -16.39 21.56 -31.14
C HIS A 128 -17.39 21.92 -32.23
N THR A 129 -16.91 22.25 -33.39
CA THR A 129 -17.72 22.67 -34.51
C THR A 129 -18.06 21.52 -35.46
N GLY A 130 -17.65 20.29 -35.15
CA GLY A 130 -17.83 19.08 -35.95
C GLY A 130 -18.59 17.98 -35.21
N LYS A 131 -18.88 16.89 -35.88
CA LYS A 131 -19.53 15.69 -35.31
C LYS A 131 -18.53 14.56 -35.03
N ASP A 132 -17.23 14.80 -35.25
CA ASP A 132 -16.22 13.77 -35.24
C ASP A 132 -15.52 13.69 -33.89
N LEU A 133 -15.22 12.47 -33.47
CA LEU A 133 -14.36 12.19 -32.30
C LEU A 133 -12.91 12.09 -32.79
N TYR A 134 -12.00 12.76 -32.05
CA TYR A 134 -10.56 12.72 -32.33
C TYR A 134 -9.87 11.80 -31.37
N MET A 135 -8.96 10.96 -31.85
CA MET A 135 -8.13 10.13 -31.01
C MET A 135 -7.10 11.00 -30.27
N ILE A 136 -7.23 11.08 -28.96
CA ILE A 136 -6.32 11.85 -28.11
C ILE A 136 -5.28 10.98 -27.40
N TYR A 137 -5.55 9.69 -27.30
CA TYR A 137 -4.66 8.71 -26.69
C TYR A 137 -4.83 7.36 -27.39
N SER A 138 -3.72 6.71 -27.64
CA SER A 138 -3.70 5.31 -28.08
C SER A 138 -2.46 4.63 -27.54
N MET A 139 -2.62 3.45 -26.95
CA MET A 139 -1.53 2.64 -26.46
C MET A 139 -1.67 1.20 -26.93
N ARG A 140 -0.57 0.62 -27.36
CA ARG A 140 -0.45 -0.81 -27.69
C ARG A 140 0.74 -1.42 -26.97
N ALA A 141 0.53 -2.55 -26.31
CA ALA A 141 1.58 -3.33 -25.66
C ALA A 141 1.42 -4.80 -26.03
N LYS A 142 2.49 -5.42 -26.48
CA LYS A 142 2.58 -6.87 -26.66
C LYS A 142 3.94 -7.32 -26.15
N ASN A 143 3.99 -7.67 -24.88
CA ASN A 143 5.22 -7.95 -24.16
C ASN A 143 5.24 -9.35 -23.60
N THR A 144 6.42 -9.97 -23.64
CA THR A 144 6.70 -11.23 -22.97
C THR A 144 7.96 -11.06 -22.11
N LEU A 145 7.85 -11.32 -20.82
CA LEU A 145 8.96 -11.38 -19.90
C LEU A 145 9.14 -12.85 -19.48
N THR A 146 10.30 -13.40 -19.74
CA THR A 146 10.73 -14.69 -19.16
C THR A 146 12.05 -14.45 -18.46
N ALA A 147 12.11 -14.76 -17.17
CA ALA A 147 13.26 -14.46 -16.35
C ALA A 147 13.43 -15.46 -15.19
N ASN A 148 14.67 -15.52 -14.69
CA ASN A 148 15.04 -16.27 -13.50
C ASN A 148 15.44 -15.28 -12.41
N ARG A 149 15.04 -15.56 -11.16
CA ARG A 149 15.54 -14.86 -9.98
C ARG A 149 16.24 -15.87 -9.07
N ILE A 150 17.41 -15.50 -8.63
CA ILE A 150 18.20 -16.27 -7.66
C ILE A 150 18.37 -15.38 -6.44
N GLU A 151 17.99 -15.85 -5.29
CA GLU A 151 18.13 -15.14 -4.04
C GLU A 151 18.78 -16.06 -2.99
N ALA A 152 19.76 -15.54 -2.28
CA ALA A 152 20.36 -16.20 -1.14
C ALA A 152 20.46 -15.22 0.01
N TYR A 153 20.24 -15.66 1.24
CA TYR A 153 20.52 -14.86 2.41
C TYR A 153 21.05 -15.73 3.56
N ALA A 154 21.82 -15.07 4.43
CA ALA A 154 22.21 -15.61 5.71
C ALA A 154 22.08 -14.50 6.76
N GLN A 155 21.52 -14.85 7.90
CA GLN A 155 21.36 -13.94 9.04
C GLN A 155 21.58 -14.69 10.35
N ASP A 156 22.05 -13.95 11.37
CA ASP A 156 22.18 -14.42 12.74
C ASP A 156 21.54 -13.46 13.72
N THR A 157 20.88 -13.99 14.70
CA THR A 157 20.39 -13.29 15.89
C THR A 157 21.24 -13.70 17.08
N TYR A 158 22.15 -12.83 17.45
CA TYR A 158 23.04 -13.04 18.61
C TYR A 158 22.48 -12.35 19.87
N ARG A 159 22.23 -13.16 20.91
CA ARG A 159 21.71 -12.67 22.19
C ARG A 159 22.79 -12.79 23.25
N PHE A 160 23.10 -11.68 23.91
CA PHE A 160 24.11 -11.65 24.95
C PHE A 160 23.75 -10.68 26.07
N THR A 161 24.35 -10.91 27.25
CA THR A 161 24.21 -10.04 28.41
C THR A 161 25.48 -9.22 28.56
N GLY A 162 25.35 -7.93 28.85
CA GLY A 162 26.50 -7.04 29.06
C GLY A 162 27.30 -7.41 30.28
N SER A 163 28.53 -6.89 30.37
CA SER A 163 29.49 -7.19 31.41
C SER A 163 29.01 -6.84 32.85
N ALA A 164 28.10 -5.89 32.97
CA ALA A 164 27.44 -5.54 34.25
C ALA A 164 26.27 -6.50 34.61
N GLY A 165 26.11 -7.60 33.88
CA GLY A 165 25.29 -8.76 34.25
C GLY A 165 23.79 -8.66 34.03
N LYS A 166 23.21 -7.52 33.61
CA LYS A 166 21.76 -7.37 33.53
C LYS A 166 21.22 -6.77 32.22
N THR A 167 21.98 -5.96 31.50
CA THR A 167 21.53 -5.41 30.21
C THR A 167 21.50 -6.50 29.14
N LEU A 168 20.36 -6.70 28.51
CA LEU A 168 20.17 -7.68 27.45
C LEU A 168 20.33 -7.02 26.09
N TYR A 169 21.19 -7.60 25.24
CA TYR A 169 21.43 -7.18 23.89
C TYR A 169 20.94 -8.26 22.92
N THR A 170 20.26 -7.82 21.87
CA THR A 170 19.89 -8.67 20.74
C THR A 170 20.42 -8.03 19.48
N LEU A 171 21.44 -8.61 18.89
CA LEU A 171 22.07 -8.17 17.66
C LEU A 171 21.60 -9.06 16.50
N ASN A 172 20.92 -8.47 15.51
CA ASN A 172 20.60 -9.17 14.27
C ASN A 172 21.47 -8.59 13.16
N TYR A 173 22.15 -9.44 12.44
CA TYR A 173 22.95 -9.05 11.28
C TYR A 173 22.81 -10.10 10.20
N GLY A 174 22.89 -9.66 8.97
CA GLY A 174 22.75 -10.55 7.84
C GLY A 174 22.99 -9.86 6.52
N VAL A 175 23.06 -10.68 5.50
CA VAL A 175 23.28 -10.25 4.12
C VAL A 175 22.36 -11.02 3.18
N ARG A 176 21.85 -10.33 2.17
CA ARG A 176 21.08 -10.94 1.08
C ARG A 176 21.74 -10.63 -0.25
N LEU A 177 21.90 -11.64 -1.06
CA LEU A 177 22.30 -11.60 -2.47
C LEU A 177 21.08 -11.90 -3.32
N ALA A 178 20.86 -11.10 -4.37
CA ALA A 178 19.79 -11.34 -5.34
C ALA A 178 20.31 -11.10 -6.77
N TYR A 179 19.91 -11.95 -7.69
CA TYR A 179 20.19 -11.81 -9.12
C TYR A 179 18.89 -11.92 -9.92
N TRP A 180 18.68 -11.03 -10.87
CA TRP A 180 17.56 -11.06 -11.80
C TRP A 180 18.05 -11.11 -13.24
N SER A 181 17.73 -12.19 -13.95
CA SER A 181 18.25 -12.42 -15.30
C SER A 181 17.70 -11.45 -16.36
N PHE A 182 16.52 -10.84 -16.13
CA PHE A 182 15.92 -9.92 -17.07
C PHE A 182 16.77 -8.66 -17.25
N THR A 183 17.21 -8.03 -16.17
CA THR A 183 18.06 -6.83 -16.16
C THR A 183 19.54 -7.18 -15.99
N LYS A 184 19.88 -8.46 -15.71
CA LYS A 184 21.23 -8.96 -15.37
C LYS A 184 21.82 -8.24 -14.15
N GLU A 185 20.97 -7.78 -13.24
CA GLU A 185 21.38 -7.06 -12.05
C GLU A 185 21.68 -8.01 -10.89
N THR A 186 22.82 -7.80 -10.22
CA THR A 186 23.20 -8.47 -8.99
C THR A 186 23.21 -7.47 -7.85
N ILE A 187 22.55 -7.79 -6.75
CA ILE A 187 22.31 -6.89 -5.62
C ILE A 187 22.80 -7.52 -4.34
N LEU A 188 23.53 -6.76 -3.53
CA LEU A 188 23.95 -7.12 -2.17
C LEU A 188 23.29 -6.20 -1.16
N SER A 189 22.59 -6.78 -0.17
CA SER A 189 21.76 -6.06 0.81
C SER A 189 22.17 -6.43 2.24
N PRO A 190 23.18 -5.78 2.83
CA PRO A 190 23.52 -5.95 4.24
C PRO A 190 22.50 -5.28 5.14
N ARG A 191 22.25 -5.86 6.33
CA ARG A 191 21.32 -5.37 7.34
C ARG A 191 21.86 -5.59 8.73
N LEU A 192 21.61 -4.65 9.62
CA LEU A 192 22.02 -4.69 11.01
C LEU A 192 20.90 -4.11 11.88
N SER A 193 20.58 -4.77 13.01
CA SER A 193 19.72 -4.19 14.03
C SER A 193 20.19 -4.58 15.43
N LEU A 194 20.03 -3.67 16.38
CA LEU A 194 20.39 -3.82 17.77
C LEU A 194 19.19 -3.50 18.65
N GLY A 195 18.77 -4.47 19.44
CA GLY A 195 17.80 -4.33 20.52
C GLY A 195 18.50 -4.30 21.87
N ILE A 196 18.12 -3.38 22.74
CA ILE A 196 18.70 -3.19 24.08
C ILE A 196 17.58 -3.13 25.10
N ILE A 197 17.62 -4.01 26.11
CA ILE A 197 16.81 -3.92 27.31
C ILE A 197 17.77 -3.56 28.45
N PRO A 198 17.73 -2.30 28.95
CA PRO A 198 18.71 -1.81 29.92
C PRO A 198 18.51 -2.42 31.31
N ALA A 199 19.60 -2.62 32.02
CA ALA A 199 19.59 -3.21 33.36
C ALA A 199 18.80 -2.40 34.43
N PHE A 200 18.66 -1.10 34.25
CA PHE A 200 17.96 -0.22 35.18
C PHE A 200 16.42 -0.28 35.05
N ASN A 201 15.89 -0.76 33.89
CA ASN A 201 14.45 -0.88 33.71
C ASN A 201 14.10 -1.85 32.55
N ASP A 202 13.61 -3.03 32.92
CA ASP A 202 13.20 -4.08 31.96
C ASP A 202 11.97 -3.75 31.16
N ASN A 203 11.24 -2.68 31.52
CA ASN A 203 10.09 -2.20 30.76
C ASN A 203 10.48 -1.33 29.56
N ILE A 204 11.74 -0.95 29.45
CA ILE A 204 12.28 -0.17 28.33
C ILE A 204 12.92 -1.11 27.32
N THR A 205 12.62 -0.89 26.05
CA THR A 205 13.34 -1.52 24.93
C THR A 205 13.74 -0.46 23.94
N MET A 206 15.03 -0.34 23.66
CA MET A 206 15.56 0.53 22.61
C MET A 206 15.91 -0.31 21.39
N ARG A 207 15.66 0.21 20.19
CA ARG A 207 15.95 -0.46 18.94
C ARG A 207 16.65 0.48 17.98
N PHE A 208 17.71 0.00 17.35
CA PHE A 208 18.41 0.69 16.29
C PHE A 208 18.52 -0.26 15.09
N ALA A 209 18.23 0.22 13.89
CA ALA A 209 18.36 -0.58 12.70
C ALA A 209 18.89 0.25 11.53
N THR A 210 19.74 -0.39 10.74
CA THR A 210 20.24 0.14 9.48
C THR A 210 20.34 -0.96 8.45
N GLY A 211 20.28 -0.60 7.19
CA GLY A 211 20.43 -1.58 6.12
C GLY A 211 20.26 -0.98 4.75
N LEU A 212 20.77 -1.72 3.78
CA LEU A 212 20.64 -1.42 2.37
C LEU A 212 19.56 -2.34 1.78
N TYR A 213 18.51 -1.73 1.25
CA TYR A 213 17.35 -2.43 0.71
C TYR A 213 17.22 -2.14 -0.77
N TYR A 214 16.87 -3.18 -1.52
CA TYR A 214 16.56 -3.05 -2.94
C TYR A 214 15.22 -3.68 -3.25
N GLN A 215 14.51 -3.06 -4.18
CA GLN A 215 13.28 -3.56 -4.74
C GLN A 215 13.42 -3.61 -6.25
N ALA A 216 13.38 -4.81 -6.82
CA ALA A 216 13.29 -4.96 -8.26
C ALA A 216 12.00 -4.30 -8.76
N PRO A 217 12.03 -3.62 -9.90
CA PRO A 217 10.84 -2.95 -10.42
C PRO A 217 9.73 -3.96 -10.74
N PHE A 218 8.48 -3.52 -10.56
CA PHE A 218 7.31 -4.26 -11.01
C PHE A 218 7.22 -4.28 -12.53
N PHE A 219 6.45 -5.21 -13.06
CA PHE A 219 6.25 -5.31 -14.50
C PHE A 219 5.77 -4.00 -15.16
N LYS A 220 4.88 -3.26 -14.49
CA LYS A 220 4.41 -1.95 -15.01
C LYS A 220 5.47 -0.84 -14.89
N GLU A 221 6.38 -0.91 -13.93
CA GLU A 221 7.46 0.08 -13.74
C GLU A 221 8.56 0.00 -14.80
N ILE A 222 8.72 -1.16 -15.45
CA ILE A 222 9.70 -1.35 -16.54
C ILE A 222 9.12 -1.12 -17.92
N ARG A 223 7.90 -0.61 -18.04
CA ARG A 223 7.31 -0.26 -19.32
C ARG A 223 7.87 1.07 -19.78
N ASP A 224 8.60 1.03 -20.89
CA ASP A 224 9.06 2.20 -21.62
C ASP A 224 8.13 2.46 -22.79
N THR A 225 7.79 3.73 -23.05
CA THR A 225 6.81 4.11 -24.06
C THR A 225 7.43 4.95 -25.16
N THR A 226 7.12 4.62 -26.40
CA THR A 226 7.52 5.38 -27.58
C THR A 226 6.30 5.69 -28.44
N THR A 227 6.11 6.95 -28.81
CA THR A 227 5.00 7.37 -29.65
C THR A 227 5.46 7.53 -31.10
N VAL A 228 4.81 6.80 -32.02
CA VAL A 228 5.06 6.86 -33.45
C VAL A 228 3.71 7.08 -34.16
N ASN A 229 3.60 8.13 -34.96
CA ASN A 229 2.38 8.49 -35.70
C ASN A 229 1.12 8.55 -34.80
N GLY A 230 1.23 9.13 -33.63
CA GLY A 230 0.11 9.27 -32.68
C GLY A 230 -0.25 7.98 -31.89
N ILE A 231 0.41 6.86 -32.16
CA ILE A 231 0.22 5.61 -31.41
C ILE A 231 1.38 5.40 -30.46
N THR A 232 1.09 5.22 -29.18
CA THR A 232 2.06 4.90 -28.14
C THR A 232 2.26 3.39 -28.07
N TYR A 233 3.48 2.94 -28.22
CA TYR A 233 3.88 1.54 -28.05
C TYR A 233 4.60 1.39 -26.71
N ALA A 234 4.17 0.43 -25.91
CA ALA A 234 4.84 0.10 -24.67
C ALA A 234 5.72 -1.15 -24.85
N SER A 235 7.01 -1.02 -24.54
CA SER A 235 8.01 -2.09 -24.53
C SER A 235 8.62 -2.27 -23.15
N LEU A 236 9.41 -3.34 -22.93
CA LEU A 236 10.04 -3.57 -21.64
C LEU A 236 11.47 -3.04 -21.60
N ASN A 237 11.75 -2.15 -20.66
CA ASN A 237 13.07 -1.58 -20.41
C ASN A 237 13.96 -2.58 -19.67
N ARG A 238 14.92 -3.17 -20.36
CA ARG A 238 15.92 -4.08 -19.77
C ARG A 238 17.02 -3.37 -19.00
N LYS A 239 17.11 -2.04 -19.08
CA LYS A 239 18.12 -1.22 -18.39
C LYS A 239 17.62 -0.72 -17.04
N ALA A 240 16.33 -0.91 -16.73
CA ALA A 240 15.75 -0.51 -15.44
C ALA A 240 16.47 -1.22 -14.30
N LYS A 241 16.86 -0.44 -13.28
CA LYS A 241 17.56 -0.92 -12.09
C LYS A 241 16.61 -1.05 -10.92
N SER A 242 16.98 -1.88 -9.96
CA SER A 242 16.28 -1.96 -8.69
C SER A 242 16.33 -0.63 -7.96
N GLN A 243 15.17 -0.22 -7.44
CA GLN A 243 15.07 0.94 -6.57
C GLN A 243 15.79 0.63 -5.26
N ARG A 244 16.53 1.59 -4.72
CA ARG A 244 17.40 1.43 -3.55
C ARG A 244 16.93 2.30 -2.41
N SER A 245 17.02 1.78 -1.18
CA SER A 245 16.76 2.52 0.05
C SER A 245 17.78 2.17 1.13
N ILE A 246 18.42 3.18 1.71
CA ILE A 246 19.27 3.04 2.89
C ILE A 246 18.45 3.51 4.09
N HIS A 247 18.26 2.65 5.08
CA HIS A 247 17.44 2.93 6.25
C HIS A 247 18.28 3.23 7.48
N PHE A 248 17.83 4.21 8.27
CA PHE A 248 18.27 4.49 9.62
C PHE A 248 17.04 4.61 10.49
N ILE A 249 16.93 3.76 11.50
CA ILE A 249 15.74 3.66 12.36
C ILE A 249 16.20 3.64 13.81
N ALA A 250 15.56 4.44 14.65
CA ALA A 250 15.71 4.43 16.09
C ALA A 250 14.32 4.29 16.73
N GLY A 251 14.13 3.27 17.53
CA GLY A 251 12.88 2.94 18.18
C GLY A 251 13.01 2.85 19.69
N PHE A 252 11.95 3.19 20.38
CA PHE A 252 11.83 3.14 21.83
C PHE A 252 10.47 2.60 22.21
N ASP A 253 10.45 1.57 23.07
CA ASP A 253 9.24 1.03 23.69
C ASP A 253 9.31 1.20 25.18
N TYR A 254 8.22 1.63 25.79
CA TYR A 254 8.07 1.69 27.24
C TYR A 254 6.75 1.04 27.67
N ARG A 255 6.85 0.01 28.51
CA ARG A 255 5.70 -0.65 29.15
C ARG A 255 5.52 -0.07 30.53
N PHE A 256 4.30 0.31 30.87
CA PHE A 256 4.00 0.87 32.17
C PHE A 256 2.58 0.50 32.61
N LYS A 257 2.28 0.76 33.87
CA LYS A 257 0.93 0.61 34.41
C LYS A 257 0.37 1.98 34.74
N MET A 258 -0.87 2.23 34.34
CA MET A 258 -1.64 3.38 34.76
C MET A 258 -2.97 2.87 35.32
N ASN A 259 -3.27 3.24 36.58
CA ASN A 259 -4.42 2.69 37.35
C ASN A 259 -4.45 1.15 37.36
N ASN A 260 -3.29 0.51 37.59
CA ASN A 260 -3.08 -0.95 37.56
C ASN A 260 -3.33 -1.64 36.20
N ARG A 261 -3.52 -0.91 35.11
CA ARG A 261 -3.75 -1.45 33.77
C ARG A 261 -2.50 -1.36 32.91
N PRO A 262 -2.27 -2.33 32.01
CA PRO A 262 -1.08 -2.35 31.18
C PRO A 262 -1.20 -1.33 30.03
N PHE A 263 -0.13 -0.57 29.86
CA PHE A 263 0.05 0.34 28.73
C PHE A 263 1.42 0.12 28.07
N LYS A 264 1.48 0.43 26.80
CA LYS A 264 2.72 0.46 26.04
C LYS A 264 2.77 1.72 25.19
N PHE A 265 3.81 2.52 25.39
CA PHE A 265 4.17 3.62 24.52
C PHE A 265 5.26 3.17 23.57
N THR A 266 5.12 3.49 22.29
CA THR A 266 6.12 3.24 21.24
C THR A 266 6.41 4.54 20.52
N ALA A 267 7.70 4.86 20.34
CA ALA A 267 8.17 5.93 19.49
C ALA A 267 9.21 5.38 18.53
N GLU A 268 9.11 5.74 17.25
CA GLU A 268 10.06 5.34 16.22
C GLU A 268 10.35 6.50 15.29
N ALA A 269 11.61 6.90 15.20
CA ALA A 269 12.11 7.86 14.24
C ALA A 269 12.83 7.13 13.10
N TYR A 270 12.61 7.56 11.87
CA TYR A 270 13.26 6.95 10.73
C TYR A 270 13.70 7.98 9.68
N TYR A 271 14.79 7.64 8.99
CA TYR A 271 15.25 8.30 7.79
C TYR A 271 15.62 7.26 6.74
N LYS A 272 15.10 7.42 5.52
CA LYS A 272 15.36 6.53 4.37
C LYS A 272 15.89 7.37 3.22
N ALA A 273 17.15 7.12 2.84
CA ALA A 273 17.72 7.71 1.63
C ALA A 273 17.33 6.83 0.43
N LEU A 274 16.61 7.40 -0.53
CA LEU A 274 16.07 6.71 -1.68
C LEU A 274 16.90 6.99 -2.93
N GLY A 275 17.15 5.97 -3.73
CA GLY A 275 17.91 6.09 -4.97
C GLY A 275 17.34 5.20 -6.08
N ASN A 276 17.66 5.51 -7.32
CA ASN A 276 17.17 4.80 -8.50
C ASN A 276 15.62 4.70 -8.53
N LEU A 277 14.92 5.74 -8.08
CA LEU A 277 13.47 5.74 -8.09
C LEU A 277 12.95 5.84 -9.53
N VAL A 278 11.92 5.06 -9.82
CA VAL A 278 11.11 5.20 -11.04
C VAL A 278 9.94 6.12 -10.70
N PRO A 279 9.91 7.35 -11.23
CA PRO A 279 8.82 8.27 -10.95
C PRO A 279 7.53 7.79 -11.60
N TYR A 280 6.41 8.21 -11.00
CA TYR A 280 5.08 7.97 -11.53
C TYR A 280 4.18 9.17 -11.27
N SER A 281 3.18 9.34 -12.12
CA SER A 281 2.08 10.28 -11.93
C SER A 281 0.79 9.53 -11.64
N VAL A 282 -0.12 10.20 -10.94
CA VAL A 282 -1.47 9.70 -10.70
C VAL A 282 -2.46 10.60 -11.41
N ASN A 283 -3.13 10.07 -12.42
CA ASN A 283 -4.17 10.77 -13.17
C ASN A 283 -5.52 10.13 -12.84
N ASN A 284 -6.35 10.85 -12.10
CA ASN A 284 -7.54 10.33 -11.45
C ASN A 284 -7.16 9.14 -10.52
N VAL A 285 -7.45 7.91 -10.91
CA VAL A 285 -7.07 6.69 -10.20
C VAL A 285 -6.01 5.87 -10.95
N LYS A 286 -5.62 6.27 -12.15
CA LYS A 286 -4.65 5.57 -12.98
C LYS A 286 -3.23 6.00 -12.65
N VAL A 287 -2.37 5.02 -12.31
CA VAL A 287 -0.94 5.24 -12.08
C VAL A 287 -0.20 5.04 -13.40
N VAL A 288 0.60 6.03 -13.80
CA VAL A 288 1.41 6.03 -15.01
C VAL A 288 2.88 6.14 -14.62
N TYR A 289 3.67 5.10 -14.89
CA TYR A 289 5.10 5.05 -14.62
C TYR A 289 5.90 5.60 -15.80
N TYR A 290 7.03 6.26 -15.51
CA TYR A 290 7.91 6.83 -16.52
C TYR A 290 8.91 5.82 -17.10
N GLY A 291 8.96 4.62 -16.55
CA GLY A 291 9.72 3.49 -17.13
C GLY A 291 11.24 3.52 -16.93
N ASP A 292 11.78 4.56 -16.30
CA ASP A 292 13.23 4.72 -16.08
C ASP A 292 13.56 5.23 -14.68
N ASN A 293 14.77 4.93 -14.22
CA ASN A 293 15.28 5.30 -12.90
C ASN A 293 15.86 6.72 -12.90
N MET A 294 15.01 7.74 -12.85
CA MET A 294 15.41 9.14 -13.04
C MET A 294 15.56 9.92 -11.73
N CYS A 295 15.09 9.37 -10.60
CA CYS A 295 14.95 10.12 -9.37
C CYS A 295 15.75 9.53 -8.21
N SER A 296 16.12 10.41 -7.28
CA SER A 296 16.51 10.07 -5.92
C SER A 296 15.60 10.80 -4.94
N GLY A 297 15.63 10.47 -3.65
CA GLY A 297 14.74 11.11 -2.71
C GLY A 297 15.03 10.72 -1.27
N HIS A 298 14.09 11.06 -0.40
CA HIS A 298 14.11 10.63 0.98
C HIS A 298 12.70 10.42 1.53
N ALA A 299 12.61 9.63 2.60
CA ALA A 299 11.47 9.54 3.47
C ALA A 299 11.94 9.63 4.91
N ALA A 300 11.42 10.59 5.67
CA ALA A 300 11.74 10.79 7.07
C ALA A 300 10.46 10.92 7.88
N GLY A 301 10.44 10.39 9.10
CA GLY A 301 9.25 10.49 9.93
C GLY A 301 9.47 10.10 11.38
N LEU A 302 8.41 10.36 12.15
CA LEU A 302 8.27 10.01 13.55
C LEU A 302 6.90 9.37 13.76
N ASP A 303 6.90 8.13 14.22
CA ASP A 303 5.69 7.39 14.56
C ASP A 303 5.59 7.24 16.09
N LEU A 304 4.46 7.67 16.65
CA LEU A 304 4.14 7.56 18.06
C LEU A 304 2.89 6.71 18.23
N LYS A 305 2.87 5.80 19.18
CA LYS A 305 1.69 4.98 19.49
C LYS A 305 1.58 4.74 20.98
N LEU A 306 0.41 5.01 21.52
CA LEU A 306 0.01 4.59 22.85
C LEU A 306 -1.06 3.49 22.71
N PHE A 307 -0.75 2.32 23.20
CA PHE A 307 -1.62 1.16 23.24
C PHE A 307 -1.85 0.76 24.68
N GLY A 308 -3.05 0.33 25.04
CA GLY A 308 -3.31 -0.16 26.37
C GLY A 308 -4.77 -0.37 26.70
N GLU A 309 -4.97 -0.80 27.92
CA GLU A 309 -6.26 -1.08 28.49
C GLU A 309 -6.85 0.19 29.14
N PHE A 310 -7.41 1.09 28.32
CA PHE A 310 -8.05 2.31 28.81
C PHE A 310 -9.31 1.99 29.62
N VAL A 311 -10.00 0.92 29.26
CA VAL A 311 -11.14 0.35 29.99
C VAL A 311 -10.83 -1.11 30.27
N PRO A 312 -11.13 -1.63 31.50
CA PRO A 312 -10.84 -3.01 31.86
C PRO A 312 -11.38 -4.03 30.85
N GLY A 313 -10.51 -4.93 30.38
CA GLY A 313 -10.84 -5.98 29.42
C GLY A 313 -10.99 -5.54 27.97
N THR A 314 -10.59 -4.30 27.61
CA THR A 314 -10.61 -3.82 26.23
C THR A 314 -9.30 -3.18 25.84
N ASP A 315 -8.81 -3.53 24.65
CA ASP A 315 -7.63 -2.91 24.06
C ASP A 315 -8.01 -1.70 23.21
N SER A 316 -7.38 -0.58 23.50
CA SER A 316 -7.54 0.66 22.75
C SER A 316 -6.19 1.28 22.41
N TRP A 317 -6.13 2.11 21.40
CA TRP A 317 -4.89 2.74 21.00
C TRP A 317 -5.11 4.07 20.29
N VAL A 318 -4.09 4.92 20.37
CA VAL A 318 -3.95 6.15 19.60
C VAL A 318 -2.57 6.17 18.95
N SER A 319 -2.49 6.61 17.72
CA SER A 319 -1.23 6.79 16.99
C SER A 319 -1.18 8.13 16.30
N LEU A 320 0.02 8.70 16.27
CA LEU A 320 0.39 9.88 15.52
C LEU A 320 1.59 9.55 14.64
N SER A 321 1.47 9.75 13.35
CA SER A 321 2.57 9.68 12.39
C SER A 321 2.83 11.05 11.80
N LEU A 322 4.08 11.48 11.81
CA LEU A 322 4.57 12.67 11.14
C LEU A 322 5.57 12.22 10.07
N MET A 323 5.35 12.60 8.81
CA MET A 323 6.15 12.11 7.71
C MET A 323 6.44 13.23 6.69
N ASN A 324 7.61 13.17 6.08
CA ASN A 324 7.97 13.96 4.90
C ASN A 324 8.63 13.02 3.89
N THR A 325 8.07 12.96 2.69
CA THR A 325 8.65 12.18 1.59
C THR A 325 8.78 13.04 0.35
N SER A 326 9.96 13.02 -0.24
CA SER A 326 10.21 13.78 -1.46
C SER A 326 11.12 13.02 -2.42
N MET A 327 10.98 13.34 -3.71
CA MET A 327 11.91 12.93 -4.74
C MET A 327 12.51 14.14 -5.42
N LYS A 328 13.74 13.97 -5.92
CA LYS A 328 14.46 14.97 -6.69
C LYS A 328 14.48 14.55 -8.16
N LEU A 329 13.86 15.36 -9.00
CA LEU A 329 13.81 15.21 -10.45
C LEU A 329 14.36 16.48 -11.09
N ASN A 330 15.33 16.37 -12.00
CA ASN A 330 15.95 17.50 -12.71
C ASN A 330 16.42 18.65 -11.78
N GLY A 331 16.91 18.29 -10.57
CA GLY A 331 17.37 19.28 -9.59
C GLY A 331 16.28 19.86 -8.69
N LYS A 332 14.99 19.70 -9.00
CA LYS A 332 13.87 20.17 -8.20
C LYS A 332 13.39 19.11 -7.23
N SER A 333 13.07 19.49 -6.00
CA SER A 333 12.49 18.61 -4.99
C SER A 333 10.96 18.70 -5.06
N ILE A 334 10.30 17.57 -5.24
CA ILE A 334 8.84 17.45 -5.31
C ILE A 334 8.38 16.38 -4.31
N PRO A 335 7.21 16.54 -3.66
CA PRO A 335 6.68 15.51 -2.79
C PRO A 335 6.35 14.26 -3.59
N LEU A 336 6.59 13.09 -2.99
CA LEU A 336 6.08 11.84 -3.56
C LEU A 336 4.54 11.84 -3.53
N PRO A 337 3.87 11.18 -4.47
CA PRO A 337 2.40 11.08 -4.46
C PRO A 337 1.81 10.47 -3.17
N THR A 338 2.64 9.78 -2.39
CA THR A 338 2.28 9.20 -1.09
C THR A 338 2.67 10.08 0.10
N ASP A 339 3.15 11.31 -0.12
CA ASP A 339 3.55 12.22 0.96
C ASP A 339 2.34 12.67 1.77
N GLN A 340 2.21 12.16 2.97
CA GLN A 340 1.16 12.48 3.92
C GLN A 340 1.82 13.02 5.19
N ARG A 341 1.82 14.33 5.39
CA ARG A 341 2.64 15.00 6.42
C ARG A 341 2.28 14.60 7.84
N TYR A 342 1.02 14.27 8.07
CA TYR A 342 0.56 13.76 9.36
C TYR A 342 -0.59 12.77 9.19
N ALA A 343 -0.67 11.82 10.13
CA ALA A 343 -1.81 10.93 10.28
C ALA A 343 -2.06 10.66 11.77
N VAL A 344 -3.28 10.88 12.22
CA VAL A 344 -3.75 10.56 13.57
C VAL A 344 -4.82 9.49 13.44
N ASN A 345 -4.61 8.37 14.11
CA ASN A 345 -5.61 7.32 14.18
C ASN A 345 -5.87 6.94 15.63
N MET A 346 -7.13 6.75 15.96
CA MET A 346 -7.56 6.29 17.27
C MET A 346 -8.57 5.15 17.11
N PHE A 347 -8.41 4.14 17.92
CA PHE A 347 -9.37 3.08 18.10
C PHE A 347 -9.64 2.92 19.58
N PHE A 348 -10.88 3.09 19.98
CA PHE A 348 -11.32 3.00 21.35
C PHE A 348 -12.46 1.98 21.44
N THR A 349 -12.39 1.10 22.45
CA THR A 349 -13.46 0.17 22.76
C THR A 349 -13.81 0.25 24.22
N ASP A 350 -15.10 0.11 24.50
CA ASP A 350 -15.63 0.13 25.85
C ASP A 350 -16.83 -0.80 26.00
N TYR A 351 -17.08 -1.23 27.22
CA TYR A 351 -18.33 -1.88 27.60
C TYR A 351 -19.25 -0.85 28.26
N PHE A 352 -20.55 -0.99 28.06
CA PHE A 352 -21.50 -0.17 28.78
C PHE A 352 -21.37 -0.39 30.29
N PRO A 353 -21.52 0.64 31.12
CA PRO A 353 -21.44 0.52 32.56
C PRO A 353 -22.37 -0.57 33.11
N GLY A 354 -21.83 -1.45 33.97
CA GLY A 354 -22.58 -2.53 34.61
C GLY A 354 -22.88 -3.75 33.75
N THR A 355 -22.38 -3.83 32.50
CA THR A 355 -22.59 -5.00 31.66
C THR A 355 -21.45 -5.26 30.70
N THR A 356 -21.06 -6.53 30.53
CA THR A 356 -20.11 -6.98 29.50
C THR A 356 -20.80 -7.46 28.22
N ARG A 357 -22.12 -7.34 28.14
CA ARG A 357 -22.90 -7.77 26.97
C ARG A 357 -22.92 -6.72 25.86
N TRP A 358 -22.88 -5.44 26.20
CA TRP A 358 -22.85 -4.35 25.25
C TRP A 358 -21.43 -3.81 25.10
N LYS A 359 -20.89 -3.86 23.90
CA LYS A 359 -19.56 -3.37 23.57
C LYS A 359 -19.67 -2.31 22.48
N MET A 360 -19.17 -1.13 22.78
CA MET A 360 -19.07 -0.01 21.83
C MET A 360 -17.65 0.08 21.27
N SER A 361 -17.52 0.51 20.05
CA SER A 361 -16.24 0.86 19.43
C SER A 361 -16.33 2.21 18.73
N LEU A 362 -15.28 3.01 18.85
CA LEU A 362 -15.09 4.28 18.16
C LEU A 362 -13.77 4.25 17.41
N LYS A 363 -13.79 4.57 16.13
CA LYS A 363 -12.59 4.73 15.32
C LYS A 363 -12.56 6.14 14.74
N LEU A 364 -11.47 6.85 14.97
CA LEU A 364 -11.23 8.16 14.38
C LEU A 364 -10.00 8.08 13.48
N ALA A 365 -10.07 8.72 12.32
CA ALA A 365 -8.94 8.87 11.41
C ALA A 365 -8.92 10.31 10.89
N LEU A 366 -7.76 10.94 11.03
CA LEU A 366 -7.44 12.26 10.50
C LEU A 366 -6.08 12.16 9.81
N ALA A 367 -5.99 12.55 8.55
CA ALA A 367 -4.72 12.52 7.84
C ALA A 367 -4.61 13.69 6.86
N ASP A 368 -3.39 14.13 6.59
CA ASP A 368 -3.11 15.18 5.60
C ASP A 368 -3.56 14.74 4.20
N GLY A 369 -3.91 15.70 3.37
CA GLY A 369 -4.23 15.45 1.97
C GLY A 369 -3.01 14.99 1.17
N LEU A 370 -3.22 14.05 0.25
CA LEU A 370 -2.17 13.59 -0.65
C LEU A 370 -1.85 14.65 -1.71
N PRO A 371 -0.58 14.74 -2.17
CA PRO A 371 -0.21 15.58 -3.30
C PRO A 371 -0.87 15.11 -4.59
N PHE A 372 -1.26 16.04 -5.43
CA PHE A 372 -1.72 15.77 -6.78
C PHE A 372 -1.30 16.89 -7.74
N SER A 373 -1.27 16.59 -9.02
CA SER A 373 -0.91 17.54 -10.08
C SER A 373 -1.98 17.59 -11.15
N ALA A 374 -2.09 18.72 -11.85
CA ALA A 374 -2.93 18.79 -13.04
C ALA A 374 -2.37 17.88 -14.14
N PRO A 375 -3.24 17.21 -14.94
CA PRO A 375 -2.81 16.37 -16.03
C PRO A 375 -2.10 17.20 -17.11
N HIS A 376 -1.29 16.52 -17.91
CA HIS A 376 -0.52 17.10 -19.04
C HIS A 376 0.47 18.21 -18.66
N ARG A 377 0.86 18.27 -17.38
CA ARG A 377 1.95 19.12 -16.92
C ARG A 377 3.17 18.29 -16.56
N GLU A 378 4.34 18.92 -16.64
CA GLU A 378 5.56 18.29 -16.13
C GLU A 378 5.37 17.93 -14.65
N LEU A 379 5.89 16.76 -14.25
CA LEU A 379 5.77 16.24 -12.89
C LEU A 379 6.28 17.24 -11.82
N GLU A 380 7.18 18.14 -12.25
CA GLU A 380 7.83 19.17 -11.42
C GLU A 380 7.01 20.44 -11.23
N SER A 381 5.90 20.57 -11.95
CA SER A 381 5.11 21.81 -11.97
C SER A 381 3.85 21.68 -11.12
N ASN A 382 3.62 22.68 -10.25
CA ASN A 382 2.37 22.93 -9.53
C ASN A 382 1.76 21.70 -8.85
N VAL A 383 2.40 21.26 -7.77
CA VAL A 383 1.87 20.21 -6.89
C VAL A 383 0.87 20.84 -5.90
N PHE A 384 -0.36 20.38 -5.95
CA PHE A 384 -1.42 20.73 -5.02
C PHE A 384 -1.58 19.64 -3.96
N ARG A 385 -2.30 19.95 -2.87
CA ARG A 385 -2.71 18.96 -1.89
C ARG A 385 -4.23 18.85 -1.84
N ALA A 386 -4.71 17.61 -1.77
CA ALA A 386 -6.12 17.34 -1.49
C ALA A 386 -6.49 17.82 -0.08
N PRO A 387 -7.77 18.08 0.20
CA PRO A 387 -8.23 18.32 1.56
C PRO A 387 -7.89 17.16 2.50
N ALA A 388 -7.69 17.47 3.78
CA ALA A 388 -7.39 16.46 4.79
C ALA A 388 -8.50 15.40 4.87
N TYR A 389 -8.09 14.14 4.92
CA TYR A 389 -8.99 13.02 5.16
C TYR A 389 -9.48 13.00 6.60
N LYS A 390 -10.79 12.86 6.80
CA LYS A 390 -11.42 12.85 8.13
C LYS A 390 -12.51 11.79 8.15
N ARG A 391 -12.45 10.89 9.14
CA ARG A 391 -13.47 9.84 9.28
C ARG A 391 -13.69 9.47 10.73
N ALA A 392 -14.95 9.31 11.10
CA ALA A 392 -15.37 8.74 12.36
C ALA A 392 -16.30 7.55 12.09
N ASP A 393 -15.99 6.41 12.69
CA ASP A 393 -16.82 5.20 12.64
C ASP A 393 -17.24 4.84 14.06
N ILE A 394 -18.49 4.39 14.22
CA ILE A 394 -19.00 3.89 15.50
C ILE A 394 -19.60 2.50 15.29
N GLY A 395 -19.31 1.61 16.23
CA GLY A 395 -19.87 0.26 16.26
C GLY A 395 -20.51 -0.04 17.60
N LEU A 396 -21.61 -0.76 17.57
CA LEU A 396 -22.30 -1.26 18.75
C LEU A 396 -22.53 -2.76 18.57
N ASN A 397 -22.06 -3.55 19.53
CA ASN A 397 -22.18 -5.01 19.50
C ASN A 397 -22.86 -5.50 20.78
N TYR A 398 -23.77 -6.44 20.61
CA TYR A 398 -24.47 -7.10 21.72
C TYR A 398 -24.15 -8.59 21.73
N ARG A 399 -23.75 -9.09 22.91
CA ARG A 399 -23.48 -10.51 23.12
C ARG A 399 -24.77 -11.22 23.56
N ILE A 400 -25.32 -12.01 22.66
CA ILE A 400 -26.54 -12.78 22.89
C ILE A 400 -26.23 -14.03 23.73
N ILE A 401 -25.19 -14.78 23.36
CA ILE A 401 -24.76 -16.00 24.03
C ILE A 401 -23.39 -15.80 24.63
N ASP A 402 -23.23 -16.16 25.88
CA ASP A 402 -21.98 -16.18 26.64
C ASP A 402 -21.90 -17.52 27.38
N ASN A 403 -21.30 -18.52 26.78
CA ASN A 403 -21.10 -19.85 27.33
C ASN A 403 -19.64 -20.10 27.73
N ASN A 404 -18.93 -19.06 28.15
CA ASN A 404 -17.56 -19.21 28.67
C ASN A 404 -17.49 -20.05 29.97
N ASP A 405 -18.62 -20.23 30.67
CA ASP A 405 -18.72 -21.15 31.79
C ASP A 405 -18.74 -22.60 31.34
N ARG A 406 -17.73 -23.35 31.70
CA ARG A 406 -17.47 -24.76 31.36
C ARG A 406 -18.60 -25.75 31.73
N HIS A 407 -19.71 -25.28 32.31
CA HIS A 407 -20.80 -26.14 32.81
C HIS A 407 -21.80 -26.58 31.74
N ASN A 408 -21.85 -25.94 30.57
CA ASN A 408 -22.85 -26.30 29.56
C ASN A 408 -22.20 -26.91 28.29
N LYS A 409 -21.75 -28.17 28.44
CA LYS A 409 -21.16 -28.96 27.33
C LYS A 409 -22.11 -29.32 26.19
N ARG A 410 -23.41 -28.98 26.29
CA ARG A 410 -24.43 -29.32 25.28
C ARG A 410 -24.60 -28.28 24.19
N ASN A 411 -24.16 -27.04 24.39
CA ASN A 411 -24.28 -26.01 23.36
C ASN A 411 -22.95 -25.85 22.62
N PRO A 412 -22.86 -26.11 21.32
CA PRO A 412 -21.67 -25.98 20.53
C PRO A 412 -21.24 -24.50 20.37
N ILE A 413 -22.13 -23.55 20.57
CA ILE A 413 -21.88 -22.12 20.45
C ILE A 413 -21.34 -21.59 21.77
N ARG A 414 -20.12 -21.07 21.78
CA ARG A 414 -19.49 -20.42 22.94
C ARG A 414 -19.92 -18.98 23.07
N ASN A 415 -19.82 -18.22 21.98
CA ASN A 415 -20.24 -16.83 21.94
C ASN A 415 -21.05 -16.55 20.68
N LEU A 416 -22.08 -15.75 20.83
CA LEU A 416 -22.84 -15.19 19.72
C LEU A 416 -22.94 -13.68 19.91
N TRP A 417 -22.34 -12.93 19.00
CA TRP A 417 -22.41 -11.48 18.96
C TRP A 417 -23.20 -11.02 17.74
N VAL A 418 -24.04 -10.04 17.94
CA VAL A 418 -24.72 -9.29 16.87
C VAL A 418 -24.34 -7.83 17.03
N GLY A 419 -23.96 -7.19 15.94
CA GLY A 419 -23.53 -5.80 15.96
C GLY A 419 -23.96 -5.03 14.74
N ALA A 420 -24.00 -3.72 14.89
CA ALA A 420 -24.17 -2.75 13.84
C ALA A 420 -23.03 -1.74 13.87
N GLU A 421 -22.51 -1.38 12.69
CA GLU A 421 -21.45 -0.41 12.53
C GLU A 421 -21.90 0.68 11.56
N CYS A 422 -21.71 1.93 11.93
CA CYS A 422 -21.87 3.08 11.05
C CYS A 422 -20.50 3.62 10.67
N LEU A 423 -20.13 3.41 9.43
CA LEU A 423 -18.89 3.90 8.84
C LEU A 423 -19.12 5.31 8.30
N ASN A 424 -18.12 6.19 8.48
CA ASN A 424 -18.20 7.60 8.13
C ASN A 424 -19.45 8.26 8.74
N LEU A 425 -19.58 8.16 10.05
CA LEU A 425 -20.74 8.63 10.83
C LEU A 425 -21.10 10.09 10.53
N LEU A 426 -20.09 10.95 10.36
CA LEU A 426 -20.26 12.38 10.09
C LEU A 426 -20.64 12.69 8.63
N GLY A 427 -20.62 11.69 7.74
CA GLY A 427 -20.95 11.87 6.33
C GLY A 427 -19.98 12.78 5.58
N ILE A 428 -18.71 12.83 5.98
CA ILE A 428 -17.70 13.71 5.37
C ILE A 428 -17.36 13.19 3.97
N ASN A 429 -17.40 14.08 2.99
CA ASN A 429 -17.00 13.80 1.63
C ASN A 429 -15.48 13.89 1.51
N ASN A 430 -14.79 12.75 1.73
CA ASN A 430 -13.36 12.66 1.57
C ASN A 430 -13.00 12.50 0.09
N VAL A 431 -12.06 13.30 -0.39
CA VAL A 431 -11.62 13.27 -1.78
C VAL A 431 -10.67 12.08 -1.98
N ASN A 432 -10.97 11.26 -2.99
CA ASN A 432 -10.12 10.17 -3.45
C ASN A 432 -9.15 10.63 -4.55
N SER A 433 -9.70 11.34 -5.54
CA SER A 433 -8.98 11.81 -6.72
C SER A 433 -9.70 13.01 -7.32
N TYR A 434 -9.10 13.60 -8.35
CA TYR A 434 -9.73 14.67 -9.10
C TYR A 434 -9.89 14.27 -10.56
N TYR A 435 -11.08 14.55 -11.10
CA TYR A 435 -11.33 14.51 -12.52
C TYR A 435 -11.17 15.93 -13.06
N TRP A 436 -10.32 16.10 -14.06
CA TRP A 436 -10.04 17.41 -14.64
C TRP A 436 -10.87 17.66 -15.87
N ILE A 437 -11.53 18.80 -15.90
CA ILE A 437 -12.30 19.28 -17.05
C ILE A 437 -11.84 20.68 -17.42
N THR A 438 -12.02 21.02 -18.67
CA THR A 438 -11.70 22.33 -19.21
C THR A 438 -12.96 22.94 -19.80
N ASP A 439 -13.22 24.19 -19.53
CA ASP A 439 -14.36 24.91 -20.12
C ASP A 439 -14.03 25.43 -21.53
N VAL A 440 -15.03 26.09 -22.12
CA VAL A 440 -14.92 26.68 -23.47
C VAL A 440 -13.87 27.79 -23.56
N THR A 441 -13.46 28.37 -22.44
CA THR A 441 -12.44 29.43 -22.38
C THR A 441 -11.04 28.88 -22.17
N GLY A 442 -10.90 27.56 -22.02
CA GLY A 442 -9.63 26.89 -21.74
C GLY A 442 -9.26 26.82 -20.23
N GLN A 443 -10.16 27.26 -19.34
CA GLN A 443 -9.93 27.19 -17.90
C GLN A 443 -10.15 25.75 -17.38
N GLN A 444 -9.20 25.26 -16.60
CA GLN A 444 -9.25 23.93 -16.02
C GLN A 444 -9.90 23.92 -14.63
N TYR A 445 -10.76 22.94 -14.40
CA TYR A 445 -11.45 22.72 -13.12
C TYR A 445 -11.13 21.32 -12.60
N ALA A 446 -10.75 21.25 -11.33
CA ALA A 446 -10.56 19.98 -10.62
C ALA A 446 -11.88 19.56 -9.96
N VAL A 447 -12.58 18.60 -10.53
CA VAL A 447 -13.82 18.04 -10.00
C VAL A 447 -13.47 16.90 -9.03
N PRO A 448 -13.82 16.99 -7.74
CA PRO A 448 -13.46 15.96 -6.78
C PRO A 448 -14.26 14.67 -7.01
N ASN A 449 -13.58 13.56 -6.99
CA ASN A 449 -14.16 12.22 -6.89
C ASN A 449 -14.08 11.79 -5.42
N TYR A 450 -15.23 11.56 -4.80
CA TYR A 450 -15.30 11.27 -3.37
C TYR A 450 -15.24 9.79 -3.08
N LEU A 451 -14.62 9.45 -1.96
CA LEU A 451 -14.71 8.12 -1.35
C LEU A 451 -16.15 7.84 -0.90
N THR A 452 -16.43 6.58 -0.63
CA THR A 452 -17.75 6.11 -0.18
C THR A 452 -18.24 6.93 1.01
N GLY A 453 -19.47 7.40 0.92
CA GLY A 453 -20.15 8.15 1.97
C GLY A 453 -20.47 7.29 3.21
N ARG A 454 -21.51 7.66 3.95
CA ARG A 454 -21.94 6.91 5.12
C ARG A 454 -22.47 5.52 4.73
N GLN A 455 -22.00 4.49 5.47
CA GLN A 455 -22.45 3.10 5.30
C GLN A 455 -22.83 2.49 6.63
N ILE A 456 -23.85 1.67 6.62
CA ILE A 456 -24.31 0.89 7.78
C ILE A 456 -24.05 -0.57 7.47
N ASN A 457 -23.30 -1.25 8.34
CA ASN A 457 -23.01 -2.67 8.27
C ASN A 457 -23.64 -3.39 9.47
N VAL A 458 -24.21 -4.56 9.22
CA VAL A 458 -24.66 -5.48 10.27
C VAL A 458 -23.75 -6.69 10.28
N LYS A 459 -23.31 -7.11 11.48
CA LYS A 459 -22.38 -8.21 11.68
C LYS A 459 -22.93 -9.23 12.67
N VAL A 460 -22.78 -10.49 12.34
CA VAL A 460 -23.00 -11.61 13.26
C VAL A 460 -21.69 -12.38 13.38
N SER A 461 -21.25 -12.63 14.61
CA SER A 461 -20.04 -13.43 14.89
C SER A 461 -20.41 -14.57 15.82
N VAL A 462 -20.04 -15.78 15.44
CA VAL A 462 -20.33 -17.01 16.16
C VAL A 462 -19.01 -17.72 16.47
N ASP A 463 -18.74 -17.97 17.75
CA ASP A 463 -17.60 -18.78 18.21
C ASP A 463 -18.12 -20.13 18.69
N PHE A 464 -17.50 -21.20 18.20
CA PHE A 464 -17.85 -22.59 18.51
C PHE A 464 -16.93 -23.24 19.53
#